data_c87ed82586bf2f2712ef2675afb1e5f3
#
_entry.id   c87ed82586bf2f2712ef2675afb1e5f3
#
_cell.length_a   1.000
_cell.length_b   1.000
_cell.length_c   1.000
_cell.angle_alpha   90.00
_cell.angle_beta   90.00
_cell.angle_gamma   90.00
#
_symmetry.space_group_name_H-M   'P 1'
#
loop_
_entity.id
_entity.type
_entity.pdbx_description
1 polymer ?
#
loop_
_entity_poly.entity_id
_entity_poly.type
_entity_poly.pdbx_seq_one_letter_code
_entity_poly.pdbx_strand_id
1 'polypeptide(L)'
;MAVEDEIRQASDQFYAALNQMLSTGDSGPVTAAWSRGQQGSTMHPLGGREVGRDQVLATWKQAGPMFAEGRSAVDDLEVIPITEDAAYTIGTERFEGKVGGEQLSGEWRATNIYRREDGAWKIVHHHTDASSELQDLLRRLQTQAGQATG
;
A
#
# COMPACT_ATOMS: atom_id res chain seq x y z
N MET A 1 26.70 0.06 2.25
CA MET A 1 25.71 -0.01 1.16
C MET A 1 25.20 1.40 0.88
N ALA A 2 25.06 1.76 -0.37
CA ALA A 2 24.54 3.07 -0.74
C ALA A 2 23.05 3.17 -0.34
N VAL A 3 22.59 4.38 -0.03
CA VAL A 3 21.17 4.62 0.34
C VAL A 3 20.24 4.09 -0.75
N GLU A 4 20.59 4.29 -2.02
CA GLU A 4 19.78 3.79 -3.13
C GLU A 4 19.55 2.28 -3.04
N ASP A 5 20.60 1.51 -2.77
CA ASP A 5 20.49 0.04 -2.66
C ASP A 5 19.66 -0.36 -1.45
N GLU A 6 19.82 0.34 -0.34
CA GLU A 6 19.01 0.10 0.86
C GLU A 6 17.53 0.37 0.62
N ILE A 7 17.22 1.43 -0.13
CA ILE A 7 15.83 1.77 -0.46
C ILE A 7 15.23 0.74 -1.43
N ARG A 8 16.00 0.25 -2.40
CA ARG A 8 15.53 -0.83 -3.28
C ARG A 8 15.17 -2.07 -2.46
N GLN A 9 15.99 -2.44 -1.47
CA GLN A 9 15.68 -3.53 -0.57
C GLN A 9 14.42 -3.24 0.27
N ALA A 10 14.29 -2.02 0.80
CA ALA A 10 13.11 -1.63 1.57
C ALA A 10 11.84 -1.68 0.70
N SER A 11 11.94 -1.25 -0.55
CA SER A 11 10.85 -1.34 -1.51
C SER A 11 10.46 -2.79 -1.77
N ASP A 12 11.43 -3.67 -2.02
CA ASP A 12 11.17 -5.10 -2.22
C ASP A 12 10.47 -5.71 -1.01
N GLN A 13 10.91 -5.36 0.20
CA GLN A 13 10.30 -5.85 1.43
C GLN A 13 8.87 -5.32 1.61
N PHE A 14 8.64 -4.06 1.27
CA PHE A 14 7.29 -3.48 1.34
C PHE A 14 6.34 -4.19 0.37
N TYR A 15 6.75 -4.38 -0.87
CA TYR A 15 5.89 -5.05 -1.86
C TYR A 15 5.72 -6.54 -1.56
N ALA A 16 6.71 -7.20 -0.98
CA ALA A 16 6.53 -8.58 -0.48
C ALA A 16 5.48 -8.63 0.64
N ALA A 17 5.52 -7.69 1.57
CA ALA A 17 4.54 -7.59 2.64
C ALA A 17 3.15 -7.24 2.11
N LEU A 18 3.07 -6.31 1.15
CA LEU A 18 1.81 -5.97 0.48
C LEU A 18 1.23 -7.20 -0.22
N ASN A 19 2.06 -7.99 -0.90
CA ASN A 19 1.61 -9.19 -1.59
C ASN A 19 1.08 -10.25 -0.62
N GLN A 20 1.62 -10.34 0.58
CA GLN A 20 1.07 -11.21 1.62
C GLN A 20 -0.37 -10.82 1.92
N MET A 21 -0.65 -9.53 2.05
CA MET A 21 -2.01 -9.03 2.28
C MET A 21 -2.91 -9.29 1.07
N LEU A 22 -2.44 -8.98 -0.12
CA LEU A 22 -3.23 -9.12 -1.35
C LEU A 22 -3.55 -10.58 -1.67
N SER A 23 -2.70 -11.52 -1.29
CA SER A 23 -2.90 -12.94 -1.56
C SER A 23 -3.71 -13.66 -0.48
N THR A 24 -3.52 -13.30 0.79
CA THR A 24 -4.09 -14.05 1.93
C THR A 24 -5.04 -13.22 2.81
N GLY A 25 -5.07 -11.91 2.63
CA GLY A 25 -5.83 -11.01 3.50
C GLY A 25 -5.10 -10.61 4.78
N ASP A 26 -3.88 -11.11 5.01
CA ASP A 26 -3.12 -10.83 6.24
C ASP A 26 -2.37 -9.49 6.10
N SER A 27 -2.79 -8.47 6.85
CA SER A 27 -2.17 -7.15 6.84
C SER A 27 -1.02 -7.00 7.85
N GLY A 28 -0.69 -8.03 8.62
CA GLY A 28 0.36 -7.97 9.63
C GLY A 28 1.71 -7.51 9.08
N PRO A 29 2.27 -8.18 8.05
CA PRO A 29 3.56 -7.78 7.49
C PRO A 29 3.61 -6.36 6.94
N VAL A 30 2.55 -5.89 6.26
CA VAL A 30 2.53 -4.54 5.71
C VAL A 30 2.47 -3.49 6.81
N THR A 31 1.79 -3.76 7.92
CA THR A 31 1.76 -2.83 9.05
C THR A 31 3.14 -2.71 9.71
N ALA A 32 3.93 -3.77 9.73
CA ALA A 32 5.28 -3.76 10.28
C ALA A 32 6.25 -2.90 9.46
N ALA A 33 5.97 -2.68 8.19
CA ALA A 33 6.79 -1.84 7.30
C ALA A 33 6.59 -0.34 7.53
N TRP A 34 5.52 0.05 8.25
CA TRP A 34 5.19 1.45 8.48
C TRP A 34 5.97 2.05 9.64
N SER A 35 6.21 3.35 9.54
CA SER A 35 6.82 4.15 10.58
C SER A 35 6.10 3.95 11.92
N ARG A 36 6.87 3.91 12.99
CA ARG A 36 6.33 3.84 14.37
C ARG A 36 5.84 5.20 14.87
N GLY A 37 6.23 6.29 14.20
CA GLY A 37 5.78 7.64 14.55
C GLY A 37 4.37 7.93 14.05
N GLN A 38 3.80 9.03 14.53
CA GLN A 38 2.45 9.46 14.17
C GLN A 38 2.38 10.17 12.81
N GLN A 39 3.49 10.25 12.10
CA GLN A 39 3.59 10.99 10.84
C GLN A 39 3.24 10.14 9.61
N GLY A 40 2.92 8.87 9.78
CA GLY A 40 2.54 8.00 8.68
C GLY A 40 1.26 8.48 8.02
N SER A 41 1.20 8.37 6.69
CA SER A 41 0.01 8.75 5.94
C SER A 41 -0.10 7.93 4.67
N THR A 42 -1.30 7.83 4.11
CA THR A 42 -1.52 7.11 2.86
C THR A 42 -2.65 7.73 2.05
N MET A 43 -2.49 7.66 0.73
CA MET A 43 -3.53 7.92 -0.25
C MET A 43 -3.50 6.74 -1.22
N HIS A 44 -4.38 5.78 -1.00
CA HIS A 44 -4.35 4.49 -1.69
C HIS A 44 -5.31 4.48 -2.90
N PRO A 45 -5.24 3.44 -3.75
CA PRO A 45 -6.06 3.41 -4.98
C PRO A 45 -7.55 3.37 -4.73
N LEU A 46 -7.99 3.02 -3.53
CA LEU A 46 -9.40 3.03 -3.13
C LEU A 46 -9.93 4.45 -2.95
N GLY A 47 -9.06 5.47 -2.94
CA GLY A 47 -9.44 6.87 -2.90
C GLY A 47 -9.41 7.52 -1.52
N GLY A 48 -8.97 6.79 -0.50
CA GLY A 48 -8.89 7.32 0.86
C GLY A 48 -7.68 8.21 1.08
N ARG A 49 -7.73 8.95 2.17
CA ARG A 49 -6.60 9.71 2.69
C ARG A 49 -6.59 9.54 4.21
N GLU A 50 -5.58 8.88 4.71
CA GLU A 50 -5.42 8.63 6.13
C GLU A 50 -4.16 9.33 6.64
N VAL A 51 -4.26 9.97 7.79
CA VAL A 51 -3.15 10.66 8.44
C VAL A 51 -3.02 10.15 9.87
N GLY A 52 -1.80 9.76 10.22
CA GLY A 52 -1.49 9.18 11.54
C GLY A 52 -1.46 7.65 11.48
N ARG A 53 -0.54 7.09 12.25
CA ARG A 53 -0.30 5.64 12.26
C ARG A 53 -1.57 4.83 12.51
N ASP A 54 -2.37 5.23 13.48
CA ASP A 54 -3.55 4.46 13.86
C ASP A 54 -4.57 4.38 12.73
N GLN A 55 -4.79 5.49 12.02
CA GLN A 55 -5.69 5.50 10.87
C GLN A 55 -5.14 4.66 9.71
N VAL A 56 -3.85 4.79 9.44
CA VAL A 56 -3.19 4.02 8.37
C VAL A 56 -3.31 2.53 8.64
N LEU A 57 -2.96 2.08 9.85
CA LEU A 57 -3.02 0.66 10.19
C LEU A 57 -4.45 0.12 10.20
N ALA A 58 -5.41 0.93 10.67
CA ALA A 58 -6.82 0.55 10.63
C ALA A 58 -7.30 0.32 9.19
N THR A 59 -6.88 1.16 8.27
CA THR A 59 -7.23 1.01 6.85
C THR A 59 -6.66 -0.28 6.26
N TRP A 60 -5.39 -0.58 6.52
CA TRP A 60 -4.79 -1.84 6.06
C TRP A 60 -5.52 -3.06 6.64
N LYS A 61 -5.87 -2.99 7.93
CA LYS A 61 -6.57 -4.08 8.60
C LYS A 61 -7.98 -4.28 8.04
N GLN A 62 -8.67 -3.20 7.70
CA GLN A 62 -10.01 -3.29 7.10
C GLN A 62 -9.96 -3.76 5.66
N ALA A 63 -8.97 -3.31 4.90
CA ALA A 63 -8.84 -3.65 3.48
C ALA A 63 -8.39 -5.09 3.27
N GLY A 64 -7.51 -5.61 4.13
CA GLY A 64 -6.93 -6.94 3.96
C GLY A 64 -7.92 -8.04 3.59
N PRO A 65 -9.00 -8.24 4.38
CA PRO A 65 -9.96 -9.31 4.08
C PRO A 65 -10.70 -9.19 2.75
N MET A 66 -10.65 -8.01 2.11
CA MET A 66 -11.27 -7.82 0.79
C MET A 66 -10.46 -8.44 -0.33
N PHE A 67 -9.16 -8.72 -0.10
CA PHE A 67 -8.24 -9.20 -1.12
C PHE A 67 -7.99 -10.69 -1.01
N ALA A 68 -7.88 -11.35 -2.14
CA ALA A 68 -7.50 -12.77 -2.24
C ALA A 68 -6.84 -13.02 -3.58
N GLU A 69 -5.88 -13.95 -3.58
CA GLU A 69 -5.19 -14.41 -4.79
C GLU A 69 -4.59 -13.24 -5.58
N GLY A 70 -4.23 -12.18 -4.88
CA GLY A 70 -3.75 -10.95 -5.50
C GLY A 70 -2.25 -10.79 -5.39
N ARG A 71 -1.73 -9.98 -6.30
CA ARG A 71 -0.36 -9.55 -6.25
C ARG A 71 -0.20 -8.18 -6.89
N SER A 72 0.80 -7.46 -6.44
CA SER A 72 1.20 -6.18 -6.99
C SER A 72 2.70 -6.24 -7.28
N ALA A 73 3.09 -5.61 -8.37
CA ALA A 73 4.50 -5.42 -8.71
C ALA A 73 4.71 -3.96 -9.05
N VAL A 74 5.91 -3.46 -8.82
CA VAL A 74 6.25 -2.09 -9.20
C VAL A 74 7.23 -2.12 -10.37
N ASP A 75 6.88 -1.39 -11.43
CA ASP A 75 7.69 -1.24 -12.63
C ASP A 75 8.31 0.15 -12.65
N ASP A 76 9.43 0.27 -13.35
CA ASP A 76 10.11 1.55 -13.59
C ASP A 76 10.41 2.30 -12.29
N LEU A 77 10.85 1.55 -11.29
CA LEU A 77 11.15 2.13 -9.98
C LEU A 77 12.37 3.04 -10.07
N GLU A 78 12.17 4.29 -9.68
CA GLU A 78 13.25 5.24 -9.48
C GLU A 78 13.39 5.53 -8.00
N VAL A 79 14.62 5.56 -7.51
CA VAL A 79 14.96 5.84 -6.12
C VAL A 79 15.61 7.19 -6.06
N ILE A 80 15.06 8.10 -5.27
CA ILE A 80 15.59 9.46 -5.12
C ILE A 80 15.96 9.67 -3.65
N PRO A 81 17.26 9.55 -3.29
CA PRO A 81 17.70 9.89 -1.94
C PRO A 81 17.55 11.38 -1.67
N ILE A 82 17.09 11.74 -0.47
CA ILE A 82 16.98 13.14 -0.03
C ILE A 82 18.11 13.45 0.94
N THR A 83 18.27 12.59 1.97
CA THR A 83 19.34 12.64 2.94
C THR A 83 19.83 11.22 3.20
N GLU A 84 20.77 11.04 4.13
CA GLU A 84 21.18 9.71 4.57
C GLU A 84 20.05 8.93 5.24
N ASP A 85 19.02 9.64 5.74
CA ASP A 85 17.95 9.05 6.53
C ASP A 85 16.56 9.22 5.89
N ALA A 86 16.50 9.76 4.69
CA ALA A 86 15.23 9.97 3.98
C ALA A 86 15.39 9.79 2.48
N ALA A 87 14.41 9.15 1.86
CA ALA A 87 14.36 8.95 0.42
C ALA A 87 12.92 8.75 -0.04
N TYR A 88 12.69 8.89 -1.33
CA TYR A 88 11.41 8.49 -1.89
C TYR A 88 11.62 7.68 -3.16
N THR A 89 10.59 6.93 -3.52
CA THR A 89 10.55 6.18 -4.78
C THR A 89 9.35 6.61 -5.58
N ILE A 90 9.48 6.54 -6.90
CA ILE A 90 8.36 6.66 -7.82
C ILE A 90 8.39 5.47 -8.76
N GLY A 91 7.21 5.04 -9.18
CA GLY A 91 7.07 3.90 -10.06
C GLY A 91 5.63 3.69 -10.46
N THR A 92 5.38 2.60 -11.18
CA THR A 92 4.03 2.19 -11.56
C THR A 92 3.72 0.86 -10.92
N GLU A 93 2.66 0.82 -10.10
CA GLU A 93 2.16 -0.43 -9.52
C GLU A 93 1.20 -1.10 -10.48
N ARG A 94 1.39 -2.40 -10.67
CA ARG A 94 0.46 -3.26 -11.41
C ARG A 94 -0.14 -4.24 -10.43
N PHE A 95 -1.45 -4.24 -10.37
CA PHE A 95 -2.21 -5.12 -9.50
C PHE A 95 -3.05 -6.10 -10.31
N GLU A 96 -3.13 -7.34 -9.86
CA GLU A 96 -4.14 -8.29 -10.31
C GLU A 96 -4.54 -9.17 -9.13
N GLY A 97 -5.81 -9.49 -9.03
CA GLY A 97 -6.31 -10.33 -7.94
C GLY A 97 -7.79 -10.21 -7.74
N LYS A 98 -8.29 -10.85 -6.69
CA LYS A 98 -9.70 -10.77 -6.31
C LYS A 98 -9.89 -9.69 -5.26
N VAL A 99 -10.92 -8.87 -5.46
CA VAL A 99 -11.35 -7.84 -4.52
C VAL A 99 -12.85 -8.06 -4.28
N GLY A 100 -13.21 -8.39 -3.05
CA GLY A 100 -14.60 -8.73 -2.74
C GLY A 100 -15.13 -9.90 -3.55
N GLY A 101 -14.26 -10.84 -3.94
CA GLY A 101 -14.63 -12.00 -4.74
C GLY A 101 -14.64 -11.77 -6.25
N GLU A 102 -14.43 -10.54 -6.72
CA GLU A 102 -14.39 -10.23 -8.15
C GLU A 102 -12.96 -10.09 -8.65
N GLN A 103 -12.67 -10.67 -9.80
CA GLN A 103 -11.35 -10.56 -10.43
C GLN A 103 -11.17 -9.14 -10.99
N LEU A 104 -10.06 -8.51 -10.64
CA LEU A 104 -9.77 -7.15 -11.05
C LEU A 104 -8.28 -7.00 -11.31
N SER A 105 -7.94 -6.17 -12.28
CA SER A 105 -6.56 -5.76 -12.51
C SER A 105 -6.52 -4.26 -12.72
N GLY A 106 -5.41 -3.65 -12.37
CA GLY A 106 -5.25 -2.21 -12.50
C GLY A 106 -3.80 -1.79 -12.48
N GLU A 107 -3.59 -0.56 -12.84
CA GLU A 107 -2.27 0.04 -12.92
C GLU A 107 -2.40 1.49 -12.48
N TRP A 108 -1.49 1.94 -11.60
CA TRP A 108 -1.48 3.31 -11.10
C TRP A 108 -0.07 3.72 -10.73
N ARG A 109 0.18 5.02 -10.78
CA ARG A 109 1.47 5.57 -10.36
C ARG A 109 1.54 5.58 -8.85
N ALA A 110 2.73 5.36 -8.31
CA ALA A 110 2.94 5.29 -6.87
C ALA A 110 4.15 6.10 -6.45
N THR A 111 4.02 6.83 -5.36
CA THR A 111 5.11 7.48 -4.65
C THR A 111 5.16 6.94 -3.24
N ASN A 112 6.35 6.47 -2.81
CA ASN A 112 6.57 6.00 -1.46
C ASN A 112 7.68 6.80 -0.82
N ILE A 113 7.45 7.31 0.39
CA ILE A 113 8.46 8.07 1.15
C ILE A 113 8.95 7.19 2.29
N TYR A 114 10.27 7.08 2.42
CA TYR A 114 10.93 6.25 3.42
C TYR A 114 11.77 7.11 4.35
N ARG A 115 11.82 6.70 5.61
CA ARG A 115 12.68 7.31 6.61
C ARG A 115 13.39 6.21 7.40
N ARG A 116 14.67 6.43 7.73
CA ARG A 116 15.40 5.53 8.60
C ARG A 116 14.99 5.78 10.05
N GLU A 117 14.56 4.72 10.71
CA GLU A 117 14.16 4.74 12.12
C GLU A 117 14.87 3.60 12.84
N ASP A 118 15.70 3.94 13.83
CA ASP A 118 16.46 2.94 14.61
C ASP A 118 17.22 1.95 13.73
N GLY A 119 17.86 2.46 12.67
CA GLY A 119 18.65 1.66 11.74
C GLY A 119 17.85 0.91 10.68
N ALA A 120 16.52 0.99 10.68
CA ALA A 120 15.66 0.33 9.70
C ALA A 120 14.92 1.37 8.87
N TRP A 121 14.77 1.08 7.58
CA TRP A 121 13.96 1.93 6.70
C TRP A 121 12.49 1.61 6.90
N LYS A 122 11.70 2.64 7.15
CA LYS A 122 10.25 2.55 7.32
C LYS A 122 9.56 3.44 6.32
N ILE A 123 8.39 3.00 5.84
CA ILE A 123 7.58 3.81 4.95
C ILE A 123 6.78 4.81 5.79
N VAL A 124 6.80 6.08 5.40
CA VAL A 124 6.06 7.14 6.09
C VAL A 124 4.92 7.69 5.25
N HIS A 125 4.94 7.45 3.95
CA HIS A 125 3.85 7.85 3.07
C HIS A 125 3.79 6.93 1.86
N HIS A 126 2.58 6.48 1.54
CA HIS A 126 2.28 5.69 0.35
C HIS A 126 1.18 6.42 -0.41
N HIS A 127 1.46 6.83 -1.63
CA HIS A 127 0.53 7.60 -2.43
C HIS A 127 0.40 7.00 -3.82
N THR A 128 -0.80 6.69 -4.23
CA THR A 128 -1.09 6.22 -5.59
C THR A 128 -2.15 7.08 -6.23
N ASP A 129 -2.23 7.01 -7.56
CA ASP A 129 -3.41 7.50 -8.26
C ASP A 129 -4.63 6.71 -7.75
N ALA A 130 -5.76 7.37 -7.65
CA ALA A 130 -7.02 6.68 -7.36
C ALA A 130 -7.42 5.84 -8.56
N SER A 131 -7.99 4.65 -8.29
CA SER A 131 -8.52 3.76 -9.31
C SER A 131 -10.04 3.86 -9.33
N SER A 132 -10.60 4.37 -10.42
CA SER A 132 -12.05 4.46 -10.56
C SER A 132 -12.71 3.08 -10.51
N GLU A 133 -12.04 2.07 -11.05
CA GLU A 133 -12.55 0.69 -11.05
C GLU A 133 -12.63 0.13 -9.63
N LEU A 134 -11.59 0.35 -8.81
CA LEU A 134 -11.61 -0.05 -7.41
C LEU A 134 -12.66 0.73 -6.63
N GLN A 135 -12.78 2.03 -6.86
CA GLN A 135 -13.77 2.86 -6.20
C GLN A 135 -15.19 2.42 -6.54
N ASP A 136 -15.45 2.10 -7.82
CA ASP A 136 -16.76 1.62 -8.26
C ASP A 136 -17.09 0.27 -7.64
N LEU A 137 -16.11 -0.64 -7.60
CA LEU A 137 -16.28 -1.94 -6.95
C LEU A 137 -16.59 -1.78 -5.47
N LEU A 138 -15.86 -0.93 -4.77
CA LEU A 138 -16.09 -0.69 -3.34
C LEU A 138 -17.50 -0.16 -3.09
N ARG A 139 -17.97 0.78 -3.92
CA ARG A 139 -19.33 1.30 -3.81
C ARG A 139 -20.38 0.21 -4.01
N ARG A 140 -20.18 -0.67 -5.00
CA ARG A 140 -21.09 -1.81 -5.24
C ARG A 140 -21.14 -2.76 -4.05
N LEU A 141 -19.97 -3.07 -3.47
CA LEU A 141 -19.90 -3.94 -2.30
C LEU A 141 -20.59 -3.33 -1.09
N GLN A 142 -20.45 -2.03 -0.87
CA GLN A 142 -21.13 -1.32 0.22
C GLN A 142 -22.64 -1.31 0.01
N THR A 143 -23.11 -1.11 -1.21
CA THR A 143 -24.54 -1.16 -1.53
C THR A 143 -25.11 -2.56 -1.31
N GLN A 144 -24.41 -3.61 -1.73
CA GLN A 144 -24.82 -5.00 -1.51
C GLN A 144 -24.91 -5.32 -0.02
N ALA A 145 -23.93 -4.90 0.78
CA ALA A 145 -23.94 -5.09 2.23
C ALA A 145 -25.13 -4.38 2.86
N GLY A 146 -25.45 -3.14 2.42
CA GLY A 146 -26.60 -2.40 2.90
C GLY A 146 -27.92 -3.10 2.55
N GLN A 147 -28.03 -3.67 1.35
CA GLN A 147 -29.20 -4.44 0.94
C GLN A 147 -29.37 -5.74 1.71
N ALA A 148 -28.26 -6.40 2.06
CA ALA A 148 -28.30 -7.65 2.83
C ALA A 148 -28.72 -7.43 4.28
N THR A 149 -28.54 -6.24 4.83
CA THR A 149 -28.92 -5.90 6.22
C THR A 149 -30.26 -5.18 6.33
N GLY A 150 -30.83 -4.81 5.19
CA GLY A 150 -32.08 -4.07 5.13
C GLY A 150 -33.36 -4.89 5.02
#